data_208d910e95d908ea4eacce563f9e346c
#
_entry.id   208d910e95d908ea4eacce563f9e346c
#
_cell.length_a   1.000
_cell.length_b   1.000
_cell.length_c   1.000
_cell.angle_alpha   90.00
_cell.angle_beta   90.00
_cell.angle_gamma   90.00
#
_symmetry.space_group_name_H-M   'P 1'
#
loop_
_entity.id
_entity.type
_entity.pdbx_description
1 polymer ?
#
loop_
_entity_poly.entity_id
_entity_poly.type
_entity_poly.pdbx_seq_one_letter_code
_entity_poly.pdbx_strand_id
1 'polypeptide(L)'
;MSLFFAGCAKTEKNEKTNGSGSEKVDFDLSKMNSNMVYAQVFDMLISPETYENKTIKMKGAFEIYDASEFMEKSYSVIIYDALACCQQGIEFRYDFGGALPEKGTEITVTGKYHVVELDSGISHNFVQADSVEYQEGAPTLLPE
;
A
#
# COMPACT_ATOMS: atom_id res chain seq x y z
N MET A 1 -66.58 3.06 6.37
CA MET A 1 -65.40 2.37 6.94
C MET A 1 -64.25 2.63 6.00
N SER A 2 -63.38 3.56 6.35
CA SER A 2 -62.21 3.94 5.54
C SER A 2 -60.96 3.49 6.28
N LEU A 3 -60.23 2.57 5.68
CA LEU A 3 -58.92 2.15 6.15
C LEU A 3 -57.85 3.01 5.48
N PHE A 4 -57.19 3.88 6.24
CA PHE A 4 -56.03 4.62 5.81
C PHE A 4 -54.80 3.75 6.03
N PHE A 5 -54.12 3.35 4.97
CA PHE A 5 -52.77 2.84 5.01
C PHE A 5 -51.81 4.02 4.89
N ALA A 6 -51.11 4.33 5.97
CA ALA A 6 -49.98 5.24 5.96
C ALA A 6 -48.74 4.51 5.41
N GLY A 7 -48.34 4.88 4.20
CA GLY A 7 -47.09 4.46 3.61
C GLY A 7 -45.94 5.24 4.20
N CYS A 8 -44.98 4.56 4.86
CA CYS A 8 -43.68 5.14 5.22
C CYS A 8 -42.85 5.36 3.98
N ALA A 9 -42.65 6.62 3.63
CA ALA A 9 -41.66 6.99 2.64
C ALA A 9 -40.24 6.88 3.25
N LYS A 10 -39.46 5.88 2.81
CA LYS A 10 -38.03 5.84 3.04
C LYS A 10 -37.36 6.89 2.18
N THR A 11 -36.80 7.90 2.80
CA THR A 11 -35.91 8.86 2.14
C THR A 11 -34.59 8.16 1.87
N GLU A 12 -34.38 7.72 0.63
CA GLU A 12 -33.06 7.33 0.15
C GLU A 12 -32.22 8.59 -0.03
N LYS A 13 -31.23 8.76 0.84
CA LYS A 13 -30.14 9.68 0.62
C LYS A 13 -29.30 9.16 -0.54
N ASN A 14 -29.43 9.81 -1.68
CA ASN A 14 -28.61 9.59 -2.85
C ASN A 14 -27.24 10.21 -2.58
N GLU A 15 -26.33 9.47 -1.99
CA GLU A 15 -24.92 9.82 -1.94
C GLU A 15 -24.33 9.53 -3.31
N LYS A 16 -24.13 10.60 -4.09
CA LYS A 16 -23.29 10.54 -5.29
C LYS A 16 -21.84 10.32 -4.85
N THR A 17 -21.46 9.10 -4.65
CA THR A 17 -20.05 8.71 -4.69
C THR A 17 -19.63 8.75 -6.15
N ASN A 18 -18.78 9.71 -6.50
CA ASN A 18 -18.00 9.65 -7.72
C ASN A 18 -17.10 8.41 -7.59
N GLY A 19 -17.54 7.32 -8.16
CA GLY A 19 -16.80 6.08 -8.24
C GLY A 19 -15.66 6.22 -9.24
N SER A 20 -14.49 6.59 -8.77
CA SER A 20 -13.27 5.99 -9.29
C SER A 20 -13.37 4.53 -8.92
N GLY A 21 -13.41 3.63 -9.91
CA GLY A 21 -13.60 2.21 -9.68
C GLY A 21 -12.57 1.70 -8.68
N SER A 22 -13.01 1.28 -7.50
CA SER A 22 -12.12 0.65 -6.54
C SER A 22 -11.73 -0.70 -7.13
N GLU A 23 -10.52 -0.77 -7.69
CA GLU A 23 -9.93 -2.02 -8.10
C GLU A 23 -9.92 -2.95 -6.87
N LYS A 24 -10.41 -4.16 -7.04
CA LYS A 24 -10.50 -5.12 -5.93
C LYS A 24 -9.09 -5.40 -5.41
N VAL A 25 -8.87 -5.13 -4.13
CA VAL A 25 -7.60 -5.47 -3.45
C VAL A 25 -7.56 -6.97 -3.24
N ASP A 26 -6.55 -7.64 -3.79
CA ASP A 26 -6.34 -9.08 -3.65
C ASP A 26 -5.71 -9.41 -2.29
N PHE A 27 -4.73 -8.61 -1.85
CA PHE A 27 -4.05 -8.76 -0.55
C PHE A 27 -4.05 -7.45 0.22
N ASP A 28 -4.83 -7.39 1.29
CA ASP A 28 -4.89 -6.24 2.19
C ASP A 28 -4.04 -6.48 3.45
N LEU A 29 -2.76 -6.13 3.36
CA LEU A 29 -1.82 -6.25 4.46
C LEU A 29 -2.05 -5.20 5.56
N SER A 30 -2.76 -4.11 5.24
CA SER A 30 -3.01 -3.02 6.19
C SER A 30 -3.89 -3.43 7.37
N LYS A 31 -4.61 -4.55 7.24
CA LYS A 31 -5.49 -5.12 8.27
C LYS A 31 -4.86 -6.26 9.07
N MET A 32 -3.67 -6.68 8.70
CA MET A 32 -2.94 -7.76 9.38
C MET A 32 -2.21 -7.22 10.61
N ASN A 33 -1.98 -8.10 11.61
CA ASN A 33 -1.09 -7.76 12.71
C ASN A 33 0.38 -7.81 12.27
N SER A 34 1.29 -7.22 13.06
CA SER A 34 2.71 -7.05 12.70
C SER A 34 3.41 -8.35 12.29
N ASN A 35 3.15 -9.45 12.98
CA ASN A 35 3.77 -10.75 12.66
C ASN A 35 3.26 -11.30 11.33
N MET A 36 1.97 -11.17 11.07
CA MET A 36 1.36 -11.64 9.83
C MET A 36 1.83 -10.80 8.64
N VAL A 37 1.87 -9.47 8.78
CA VAL A 37 2.38 -8.58 7.73
C VAL A 37 3.82 -8.91 7.40
N TYR A 38 4.67 -9.05 8.41
CA TYR A 38 6.09 -9.37 8.23
C TYR A 38 6.28 -10.69 7.48
N ALA A 39 5.55 -11.74 7.87
CA ALA A 39 5.60 -13.04 7.21
C ALA A 39 5.07 -12.96 5.76
N GLN A 40 4.01 -12.18 5.53
CA GLN A 40 3.44 -12.00 4.19
C GLN A 40 4.41 -11.25 3.26
N VAL A 41 5.04 -10.20 3.75
CA VAL A 41 6.06 -9.45 2.99
C VAL A 41 7.28 -10.32 2.70
N PHE A 42 7.71 -11.13 3.66
CA PHE A 42 8.78 -12.09 3.44
C PHE A 42 8.44 -13.09 2.32
N ASP A 43 7.22 -13.64 2.33
CA ASP A 43 6.75 -14.55 1.27
C ASP A 43 6.71 -13.86 -0.11
N MET A 44 6.28 -12.59 -0.16
CA MET A 44 6.29 -11.80 -1.39
C MET A 44 7.70 -11.58 -1.96
N LEU A 45 8.72 -11.52 -1.10
CA LEU A 45 10.10 -11.35 -1.51
C LEU A 45 10.75 -12.64 -2.00
N ILE A 46 10.38 -13.79 -1.43
CA ILE A 46 10.97 -15.09 -1.80
C ILE A 46 10.21 -15.82 -2.90
N SER A 47 8.93 -15.51 -3.09
CA SER A 47 8.05 -16.11 -4.12
C SER A 47 7.29 -15.03 -4.90
N PRO A 48 7.99 -14.03 -5.47
CA PRO A 48 7.37 -12.84 -6.03
C PRO A 48 6.40 -13.13 -7.18
N GLU A 49 6.64 -14.17 -7.97
CA GLU A 49 5.80 -14.58 -9.10
C GLU A 49 4.37 -14.95 -8.69
N THR A 50 4.17 -15.39 -7.45
CA THR A 50 2.84 -15.70 -6.89
C THR A 50 1.97 -14.45 -6.80
N TYR A 51 2.58 -13.29 -6.64
CA TYR A 51 1.92 -12.00 -6.43
C TYR A 51 1.87 -11.14 -7.68
N GLU A 52 2.50 -11.57 -8.77
CA GLU A 52 2.51 -10.81 -10.01
C GLU A 52 1.11 -10.44 -10.48
N ASN A 53 0.92 -9.18 -10.86
CA ASN A 53 -0.36 -8.59 -11.27
C ASN A 53 -1.48 -8.61 -10.20
N LYS A 54 -1.17 -8.94 -8.95
CA LYS A 54 -2.10 -8.80 -7.83
C LYS A 54 -2.13 -7.38 -7.30
N THR A 55 -3.30 -6.92 -6.91
CA THR A 55 -3.47 -5.63 -6.25
C THR A 55 -3.21 -5.77 -4.76
N ILE A 56 -2.16 -5.12 -4.29
CA ILE A 56 -1.70 -5.17 -2.91
C ILE A 56 -2.02 -3.84 -2.22
N LYS A 57 -2.51 -3.92 -0.99
CA LYS A 57 -2.61 -2.77 -0.09
C LYS A 57 -1.75 -3.03 1.13
N MET A 58 -0.78 -2.14 1.39
CA MET A 58 0.16 -2.29 2.50
C MET A 58 0.38 -0.97 3.22
N LYS A 59 0.70 -1.05 4.51
CA LYS A 59 0.94 0.08 5.38
C LYS A 59 2.27 -0.08 6.10
N GLY A 60 3.07 0.99 6.16
CA GLY A 60 4.35 0.98 6.84
C GLY A 60 5.03 2.34 6.81
N ALA A 61 6.31 2.38 7.17
CA ALA A 61 7.10 3.60 7.16
C ALA A 61 7.61 3.92 5.75
N PHE A 62 7.48 5.19 5.37
CA PHE A 62 8.02 5.69 4.12
C PHE A 62 9.55 5.79 4.17
N GLU A 63 10.23 5.24 3.19
CA GLU A 63 11.67 5.37 3.01
C GLU A 63 12.01 5.80 1.59
N ILE A 64 13.09 6.58 1.47
CA ILE A 64 13.63 7.06 0.21
C ILE A 64 15.05 6.56 0.08
N TYR A 65 15.34 5.90 -1.02
CA TYR A 65 16.69 5.57 -1.43
C TYR A 65 17.09 6.52 -2.56
N ASP A 66 18.06 7.38 -2.27
CA ASP A 66 18.55 8.34 -3.25
C ASP A 66 19.28 7.63 -4.41
N ALA A 67 19.23 8.24 -5.57
CA ALA A 67 19.93 7.74 -6.73
C ALA A 67 21.45 7.66 -6.46
N SER A 68 22.05 6.58 -6.93
CA SER A 68 23.49 6.33 -6.87
C SER A 68 24.01 5.98 -8.25
N GLU A 69 25.32 5.72 -8.38
CA GLU A 69 25.92 5.26 -9.62
C GLU A 69 25.28 3.97 -10.17
N PHE A 70 24.68 3.16 -9.27
CA PHE A 70 24.16 1.84 -9.60
C PHE A 70 22.63 1.71 -9.46
N MET A 71 21.94 2.70 -8.89
CA MET A 71 20.51 2.64 -8.61
C MET A 71 19.82 3.98 -8.88
N GLU A 72 18.66 3.92 -9.49
CA GLU A 72 17.77 5.08 -9.58
C GLU A 72 17.12 5.38 -8.21
N LYS A 73 16.66 6.62 -8.03
CA LYS A 73 15.91 7.00 -6.83
C LYS A 73 14.65 6.17 -6.72
N SER A 74 14.43 5.55 -5.56
CA SER A 74 13.28 4.70 -5.31
C SER A 74 12.62 5.00 -3.97
N TYR A 75 11.37 4.59 -3.83
CA TYR A 75 10.56 4.70 -2.62
C TYR A 75 10.23 3.31 -2.12
N SER A 76 10.18 3.14 -0.80
CA SER A 76 9.82 1.86 -0.18
C SER A 76 8.87 2.04 0.99
N VAL A 77 8.03 1.02 1.18
CA VAL A 77 7.28 0.82 2.42
C VAL A 77 8.07 -0.13 3.28
N ILE A 78 8.49 0.34 4.46
CA ILE A 78 9.24 -0.47 5.41
C ILE A 78 8.29 -1.06 6.44
N ILE A 79 8.36 -2.37 6.60
CA ILE A 79 7.60 -3.15 7.55
C ILE A 79 8.56 -3.69 8.61
N TYR A 80 8.20 -3.48 9.87
CA TYR A 80 8.93 -4.00 11.03
C TYR A 80 8.24 -5.24 11.59
N ASP A 81 9.02 -6.16 12.14
CA ASP A 81 8.47 -7.24 12.96
C ASP A 81 7.89 -6.69 14.28
N ALA A 82 7.22 -7.55 15.06
CA ALA A 82 6.57 -7.13 16.30
C ALA A 82 7.53 -6.56 17.35
N LEU A 83 8.82 -6.89 17.27
CA LEU A 83 9.87 -6.42 18.20
C LEU A 83 10.65 -5.24 17.63
N ALA A 84 10.34 -4.82 16.39
CA ALA A 84 11.07 -3.80 15.64
C ALA A 84 12.60 -4.05 15.51
N CYS A 85 13.03 -5.31 15.64
CA CYS A 85 14.42 -5.70 15.50
C CYS A 85 14.80 -6.07 14.07
N CYS A 86 13.83 -6.42 13.23
CA CYS A 86 14.00 -6.77 11.84
C CYS A 86 13.06 -5.94 10.97
N GLN A 87 13.55 -5.58 9.80
CA GLN A 87 12.76 -4.82 8.83
C GLN A 87 12.83 -5.45 7.46
N GLN A 88 11.77 -5.27 6.68
CA GLN A 88 11.69 -5.61 5.27
C GLN A 88 11.05 -4.46 4.53
N GLY A 89 11.44 -4.24 3.29
CA GLY A 89 10.90 -3.18 2.45
C GLY A 89 10.37 -3.71 1.12
N ILE A 90 9.28 -3.16 0.67
CA ILE A 90 8.80 -3.33 -0.70
C ILE A 90 8.91 -1.99 -1.42
N GLU A 91 9.63 -2.00 -2.54
CA GLU A 91 9.71 -0.85 -3.42
C GLU A 91 8.35 -0.54 -4.04
N PHE A 92 8.06 0.74 -4.20
CA PHE A 92 6.92 1.18 -4.99
C PHE A 92 7.28 2.36 -5.88
N ARG A 93 6.54 2.48 -6.96
CA ARG A 93 6.65 3.59 -7.91
C ARG A 93 5.37 4.41 -7.87
N TYR A 94 5.51 5.71 -7.68
CA TYR A 94 4.40 6.65 -7.62
C TYR A 94 4.87 8.05 -8.00
N ASP A 95 4.06 8.78 -8.75
CA ASP A 95 4.30 10.18 -9.03
C ASP A 95 3.56 11.03 -8.00
N PHE A 96 4.28 11.59 -7.05
CA PHE A 96 3.72 12.47 -6.02
C PHE A 96 3.31 13.85 -6.55
N GLY A 97 3.77 14.23 -7.76
CA GLY A 97 3.43 15.53 -8.36
C GLY A 97 3.95 16.77 -7.63
N GLY A 98 4.72 16.59 -6.54
CA GLY A 98 5.21 17.69 -5.70
C GLY A 98 5.95 17.24 -4.46
N ALA A 99 5.52 17.74 -3.29
CA ALA A 99 6.16 17.41 -2.02
C ALA A 99 6.03 15.92 -1.67
N LEU A 100 7.12 15.37 -1.14
CA LEU A 100 7.18 13.99 -0.67
C LEU A 100 6.84 13.94 0.84
N PRO A 101 6.29 12.80 1.33
CA PRO A 101 6.26 12.55 2.77
C PRO A 101 7.67 12.59 3.37
N GLU A 102 7.76 12.95 4.64
CA GLU A 102 9.03 12.81 5.35
C GLU A 102 9.36 11.32 5.56
N LYS A 103 10.66 11.00 5.59
CA LYS A 103 11.13 9.64 5.92
C LYS A 103 10.54 9.20 7.26
N GLY A 104 10.06 7.96 7.31
CA GLY A 104 9.44 7.39 8.50
C GLY A 104 7.97 7.72 8.69
N THR A 105 7.38 8.60 7.88
CA THR A 105 5.94 8.83 7.89
C THR A 105 5.18 7.52 7.61
N GLU A 106 4.15 7.24 8.39
CA GLU A 106 3.26 6.12 8.08
C GLU A 106 2.51 6.42 6.77
N ILE A 107 2.67 5.53 5.80
CA ILE A 107 1.97 5.60 4.52
C ILE A 107 1.17 4.32 4.27
N THR A 108 0.10 4.45 3.50
CA THR A 108 -0.65 3.30 2.96
C THR A 108 -0.55 3.35 1.44
N VAL A 109 0.05 2.33 0.87
CA VAL A 109 0.23 2.18 -0.58
C VAL A 109 -0.73 1.13 -1.11
N THR A 110 -1.43 1.46 -2.18
CA THR A 110 -2.28 0.51 -2.93
C THR A 110 -1.86 0.53 -4.38
N GLY A 111 -1.64 -0.64 -4.95
CA GLY A 111 -1.25 -0.76 -6.34
C GLY A 111 -0.97 -2.18 -6.76
N LYS A 112 -0.53 -2.32 -7.98
CA LYS A 112 -0.29 -3.62 -8.63
C LYS A 112 1.16 -4.07 -8.45
N TYR A 113 1.35 -5.30 -8.00
CA TYR A 113 2.66 -5.91 -7.83
C TYR A 113 3.21 -6.38 -9.17
N HIS A 114 4.46 -6.02 -9.44
CA HIS A 114 5.17 -6.38 -10.67
C HIS A 114 6.48 -7.09 -10.35
N VAL A 115 6.80 -8.06 -11.17
CA VAL A 115 8.08 -8.76 -11.17
C VAL A 115 8.74 -8.52 -12.53
N VAL A 116 9.94 -7.98 -12.53
CA VAL A 116 10.73 -7.73 -13.74
C VAL A 116 12.04 -8.50 -13.63
N GLU A 117 12.32 -9.33 -14.63
CA GLU A 117 13.60 -9.99 -14.74
C GLU A 117 14.62 -9.03 -15.37
N LEU A 118 15.73 -8.82 -14.67
CA LEU A 118 16.84 -8.01 -15.14
C LEU A 118 17.76 -8.84 -16.04
N ASP A 119 18.53 -8.17 -16.89
CA ASP A 119 19.52 -8.83 -17.78
C ASP A 119 20.53 -9.69 -17.04
N SER A 120 20.73 -9.43 -15.75
CA SER A 120 21.56 -10.23 -14.85
C SER A 120 20.94 -11.57 -14.43
N GLY A 121 19.67 -11.84 -14.76
CA GLY A 121 18.89 -12.98 -14.28
C GLY A 121 18.35 -12.81 -12.85
N ILE A 122 18.49 -11.61 -12.27
CA ILE A 122 17.93 -11.26 -10.96
C ILE A 122 16.54 -10.67 -11.15
N SER A 123 15.57 -11.16 -10.40
CA SER A 123 14.23 -10.57 -10.39
C SER A 123 14.20 -9.30 -9.54
N HIS A 124 13.61 -8.25 -10.08
CA HIS A 124 13.29 -7.00 -9.38
C HIS A 124 11.78 -6.89 -9.22
N ASN A 125 11.33 -6.68 -8.02
CA ASN A 125 9.90 -6.62 -7.71
C ASN A 125 9.53 -5.28 -7.04
N PHE A 126 8.40 -4.74 -7.45
CA PHE A 126 7.90 -3.46 -6.94
C PHE A 126 6.37 -3.38 -7.07
N VAL A 127 5.78 -2.45 -6.36
CA VAL A 127 4.36 -2.08 -6.52
C VAL A 127 4.27 -0.83 -7.39
N GLN A 128 3.55 -0.93 -8.51
CA GLN A 128 3.11 0.26 -9.23
C GLN A 128 1.89 0.80 -8.49
N ALA A 129 2.09 1.85 -7.71
CA ALA A 129 1.06 2.41 -6.86
C ALA A 129 0.04 3.21 -7.66
N ASP A 130 -1.23 2.97 -7.39
CA ASP A 130 -2.36 3.77 -7.85
C ASP A 130 -2.69 4.88 -6.86
N SER A 131 -2.44 4.62 -5.56
CA SER A 131 -2.61 5.59 -4.49
C SER A 131 -1.58 5.42 -3.37
N VAL A 132 -1.19 6.55 -2.80
CA VAL A 132 -0.39 6.64 -1.57
C VAL A 132 -1.10 7.59 -0.62
N GLU A 133 -1.56 7.06 0.51
CA GLU A 133 -2.28 7.80 1.54
C GLU A 133 -1.36 8.02 2.74
N TYR A 134 -1.31 9.24 3.26
CA TYR A 134 -0.56 9.60 4.47
C TYR A 134 -1.12 10.89 5.10
N GLN A 135 -0.77 11.14 6.36
CA GLN A 135 -1.10 12.39 7.06
C GLN A 135 0.17 13.21 7.23
N GLU A 136 0.14 14.46 6.81
CA GLU A 136 1.23 15.39 7.06
C GLU A 136 1.41 15.61 8.57
N GLY A 137 2.67 15.59 9.03
CA GLY A 137 2.99 15.78 10.44
C GLY A 137 2.67 14.58 11.35
N ALA A 138 2.35 13.42 10.77
CA ALA A 138 2.24 12.19 11.55
C ALA A 138 3.58 11.83 12.20
N PRO A 139 3.56 11.17 13.39
CA PRO A 139 4.79 10.75 14.04
C PRO A 139 5.55 9.75 13.18
N THR A 140 6.87 9.82 13.25
CA THR A 140 7.75 8.88 12.56
C THR A 140 7.63 7.48 13.15
N LEU A 141 7.60 6.47 12.30
CA LEU A 141 7.56 5.05 12.68
C LEU A 141 8.97 4.43 12.74
N LEU A 142 10.00 5.18 12.34
CA LEU A 142 11.36 4.67 12.38
C LEU A 142 11.83 4.55 13.85
N PRO A 143 12.43 3.42 14.24
CA PRO A 143 13.08 3.31 15.54
C PRO A 143 14.25 4.29 15.61
N GLU A 144 14.44 4.93 16.77
CA GLU A 144 15.57 5.79 17.05
C GLU A 144 16.91 5.01 17.12
#